data_b6a968879d34683f11b72f102d3d64e7
#
_entry.id   b6a968879d34683f11b72f102d3d64e7
#
_cell.length_a   1.000
_cell.length_b   1.000
_cell.length_c   1.000
_cell.angle_alpha   90.00
_cell.angle_beta   90.00
_cell.angle_gamma   90.00
#
_symmetry.space_group_name_H-M   'P 1'
#
loop_
_entity.id
_entity.type
_entity.pdbx_description
1 polymer ?
#
loop_
_entity_poly.entity_id
_entity_poly.type
_entity_poly.pdbx_seq_one_letter_code
_entity_poly.pdbx_strand_id
1 'polypeptide(L)'
;MRAILFVAALLCSLTSFAASTCDVNVPVRHALLKDVNLAYQSVGRDSDPALLLVMGLGGQLIHWPDEVVVALCEQGFRVIRYDNRDVGLSRWVQAPDSANLTFEVLRYKLGLPVSAPYSLTDMAGDGLGLLDSLHITRFHLLGASMGGMIAQHMAAMAPQRVESLTLIMSSSGAPGLPMPSPALLQLLARRSAPNREVAIEQQADLLAALGSPDVVDDRKVLLQQAAVSYDRAFNPEGVKRQILAILAEPSRVALLDSLRVPTLVVHGTADPLLPVMHGVHLAAHIRGSELKLIPGLAHRFQEAFKAPLLAAVLPYLDAQKLRDAPVAGL
;
A
#
# COMPACT_ATOMS: atom_id res chain seq x y z
N MET A 1 50.07 -60.98 -15.54
CA MET A 1 48.96 -60.20 -16.13
C MET A 1 48.11 -59.59 -14.95
N ARG A 2 48.30 -58.34 -14.69
CA ARG A 2 47.51 -57.63 -13.63
C ARG A 2 46.48 -56.77 -14.33
N ALA A 3 45.18 -57.08 -14.11
CA ALA A 3 44.06 -56.30 -14.62
C ALA A 3 43.82 -55.09 -13.65
N ILE A 4 43.88 -53.86 -14.19
CA ILE A 4 43.59 -52.64 -13.51
C ILE A 4 42.10 -52.32 -13.81
N LEU A 5 41.25 -52.42 -12.79
CA LEU A 5 39.87 -51.93 -12.86
C LEU A 5 39.85 -50.40 -12.68
N PHE A 6 39.42 -49.67 -13.71
CA PHE A 6 39.08 -48.26 -13.61
C PHE A 6 37.62 -48.15 -13.10
N VAL A 7 37.45 -47.64 -11.90
CA VAL A 7 36.12 -47.24 -11.37
C VAL A 7 35.96 -45.79 -11.76
N ALA A 8 35.12 -45.51 -12.74
CA ALA A 8 34.67 -44.13 -13.07
C ALA A 8 33.61 -43.70 -12.07
N ALA A 9 33.97 -42.84 -11.16
CA ALA A 9 32.99 -42.17 -10.26
C ALA A 9 32.23 -41.10 -11.04
N LEU A 10 30.95 -41.37 -11.35
CA LEU A 10 30.02 -40.41 -11.94
C LEU A 10 29.59 -39.43 -10.85
N LEU A 11 30.23 -38.26 -10.78
CA LEU A 11 29.76 -37.14 -9.96
C LEU A 11 28.50 -36.56 -10.59
N CYS A 12 27.32 -37.02 -10.15
CA CYS A 12 26.06 -36.36 -10.42
C CYS A 12 26.02 -35.07 -9.58
N SER A 13 26.36 -33.95 -10.19
CA SER A 13 26.11 -32.64 -9.59
C SER A 13 24.59 -32.42 -9.52
N LEU A 14 24.02 -32.69 -8.36
CA LEU A 14 22.65 -32.23 -8.00
C LEU A 14 22.68 -30.71 -7.92
N THR A 15 22.34 -30.04 -9.03
CA THR A 15 21.94 -28.65 -9.00
C THR A 15 20.65 -28.58 -8.20
N SER A 16 20.77 -28.32 -6.90
CA SER A 16 19.64 -27.92 -6.08
C SER A 16 19.09 -26.63 -6.67
N PHE A 17 17.96 -26.71 -7.35
CA PHE A 17 17.16 -25.52 -7.65
C PHE A 17 16.71 -24.98 -6.29
N ALA A 18 17.45 -24.00 -5.76
CA ALA A 18 16.95 -23.20 -4.65
C ALA A 18 15.64 -22.57 -5.11
N ALA A 19 14.54 -22.92 -4.46
CA ALA A 19 13.25 -22.28 -4.71
C ALA A 19 13.46 -20.76 -4.62
N SER A 20 12.89 -20.02 -5.56
CA SER A 20 12.99 -18.56 -5.57
C SER A 20 12.49 -18.03 -4.23
N THR A 21 13.32 -17.26 -3.54
CA THR A 21 12.93 -16.64 -2.27
C THR A 21 11.86 -15.56 -2.46
N CYS A 22 11.57 -15.18 -3.71
CA CYS A 22 10.61 -14.15 -4.12
C CYS A 22 9.28 -14.75 -4.64
N ASP A 23 8.87 -15.90 -4.10
CA ASP A 23 7.55 -16.47 -4.37
C ASP A 23 6.46 -15.71 -3.60
N VAL A 24 5.48 -15.18 -4.30
CA VAL A 24 4.32 -14.47 -3.72
C VAL A 24 3.22 -15.41 -3.24
N ASN A 25 3.29 -16.71 -3.58
CA ASN A 25 2.33 -17.73 -3.13
C ASN A 25 2.58 -18.18 -1.68
N VAL A 26 3.22 -17.33 -0.88
CA VAL A 26 3.41 -17.59 0.54
C VAL A 26 2.08 -17.53 1.29
N PRO A 27 1.89 -18.35 2.33
CA PRO A 27 0.66 -18.34 3.11
C PRO A 27 0.43 -16.99 3.79
N VAL A 28 -0.85 -16.60 3.89
CA VAL A 28 -1.25 -15.50 4.75
C VAL A 28 -1.04 -15.91 6.21
N ARG A 29 -0.33 -15.09 6.96
CA ARG A 29 -0.10 -15.23 8.40
C ARG A 29 -0.89 -14.16 9.16
N HIS A 30 -1.02 -14.33 10.46
CA HIS A 30 -1.71 -13.41 11.33
C HIS A 30 -0.80 -12.92 12.45
N ALA A 31 -0.79 -11.60 12.68
CA ALA A 31 -0.15 -10.96 13.81
C ALA A 31 -1.23 -10.51 14.80
N LEU A 32 -1.27 -11.13 15.98
CA LEU A 32 -2.18 -10.73 17.04
C LEU A 32 -1.57 -9.57 17.81
N LEU A 33 -2.11 -8.38 17.60
CA LEU A 33 -1.76 -7.16 18.32
C LEU A 33 -2.77 -6.93 19.45
N LYS A 34 -2.53 -5.91 20.28
CA LYS A 34 -3.37 -5.62 21.44
C LYS A 34 -4.86 -5.53 21.09
N ASP A 35 -5.21 -4.75 20.03
CA ASP A 35 -6.59 -4.42 19.69
C ASP A 35 -7.04 -4.94 18.31
N VAL A 36 -6.11 -5.49 17.53
CA VAL A 36 -6.36 -5.95 16.16
C VAL A 36 -5.55 -7.21 15.85
N ASN A 37 -6.10 -8.06 14.97
CA ASN A 37 -5.39 -9.18 14.38
C ASN A 37 -5.20 -8.86 12.88
N LEU A 38 -3.93 -8.65 12.46
CA LEU A 38 -3.60 -8.28 11.10
C LEU A 38 -3.19 -9.49 10.28
N ALA A 39 -3.81 -9.64 9.12
CA ALA A 39 -3.40 -10.61 8.10
C ALA A 39 -2.28 -10.03 7.24
N TYR A 40 -1.20 -10.77 7.06
CA TYR A 40 -0.03 -10.32 6.31
C TYR A 40 0.65 -11.44 5.53
N GLN A 41 1.45 -11.05 4.55
CA GLN A 41 2.41 -11.90 3.85
C GLN A 41 3.81 -11.29 3.95
N SER A 42 4.83 -12.14 3.99
CA SER A 42 6.23 -11.75 3.97
C SER A 42 6.94 -12.54 2.87
N VAL A 43 7.47 -11.83 1.87
CA VAL A 43 8.14 -12.38 0.69
C VAL A 43 9.61 -11.96 0.74
N GLY A 44 10.54 -12.88 0.47
CA GLY A 44 11.97 -12.65 0.60
C GLY A 44 12.56 -13.27 1.88
N ARG A 45 13.85 -13.09 2.08
CA ARG A 45 14.58 -13.66 3.23
C ARG A 45 14.38 -12.79 4.47
N ASP A 46 14.29 -13.41 5.64
CA ASP A 46 14.18 -12.69 6.93
C ASP A 46 15.39 -11.80 7.22
N SER A 47 16.55 -12.10 6.63
CA SER A 47 17.79 -11.32 6.76
C SER A 47 17.85 -10.08 5.87
N ASP A 48 16.97 -9.98 4.87
CA ASP A 48 16.97 -8.86 3.94
C ASP A 48 16.35 -7.60 4.58
N PRO A 49 16.76 -6.38 4.17
CA PRO A 49 16.14 -5.15 4.64
C PRO A 49 14.61 -5.19 4.47
N ALA A 50 13.87 -4.87 5.54
CA ALA A 50 12.43 -4.92 5.51
C ALA A 50 11.83 -3.74 4.73
N LEU A 51 10.84 -4.03 3.88
CA LEU A 51 10.02 -3.05 3.17
C LEU A 51 8.54 -3.33 3.47
N LEU A 52 7.90 -2.44 4.21
CA LEU A 52 6.47 -2.53 4.52
C LEU A 52 5.65 -1.81 3.44
N LEU A 53 4.67 -2.51 2.88
CA LEU A 53 3.71 -2.00 1.91
C LEU A 53 2.36 -1.73 2.58
N VAL A 54 1.91 -0.47 2.56
CA VAL A 54 0.63 -0.03 3.15
C VAL A 54 -0.34 0.33 2.04
N MET A 55 -1.43 -0.45 1.92
CA MET A 55 -2.43 -0.27 0.87
C MET A 55 -3.44 0.82 1.22
N GLY A 56 -4.13 1.36 0.20
CA GLY A 56 -5.12 2.42 0.31
C GLY A 56 -6.49 1.97 0.82
N LEU A 57 -7.45 2.89 0.76
CA LEU A 57 -8.84 2.73 1.21
C LEU A 57 -9.51 1.47 0.64
N GLY A 58 -10.01 0.60 1.52
CA GLY A 58 -10.68 -0.64 1.14
C GLY A 58 -9.80 -1.66 0.43
N GLY A 59 -8.53 -1.33 0.21
CA GLY A 59 -7.59 -2.17 -0.51
C GLY A 59 -7.02 -3.28 0.36
N GLN A 60 -7.11 -4.52 -0.15
CA GLN A 60 -6.55 -5.72 0.45
C GLN A 60 -5.07 -5.88 0.06
N LEU A 61 -4.31 -6.68 0.80
CA LEU A 61 -2.88 -6.94 0.50
C LEU A 61 -2.65 -7.48 -0.92
N ILE A 62 -3.65 -8.17 -1.50
CA ILE A 62 -3.63 -8.70 -2.87
C ILE A 62 -3.75 -7.61 -3.95
N HIS A 63 -4.06 -6.36 -3.59
CA HIS A 63 -4.10 -5.24 -4.53
C HIS A 63 -2.71 -4.66 -4.84
N TRP A 64 -1.67 -5.04 -4.09
CA TRP A 64 -0.30 -4.87 -4.54
C TRP A 64 -0.04 -5.87 -5.66
N PRO A 65 0.23 -5.43 -6.91
CA PRO A 65 0.50 -6.35 -8.01
C PRO A 65 1.66 -7.29 -7.66
N ASP A 66 1.48 -8.59 -7.92
CA ASP A 66 2.49 -9.59 -7.56
C ASP A 66 3.84 -9.31 -8.26
N GLU A 67 3.81 -8.78 -9.49
CA GLU A 67 5.03 -8.40 -10.22
C GLU A 67 5.78 -7.26 -9.52
N VAL A 68 5.06 -6.33 -8.88
CA VAL A 68 5.68 -5.25 -8.08
C VAL A 68 6.32 -5.84 -6.83
N VAL A 69 5.62 -6.76 -6.14
CA VAL A 69 6.14 -7.43 -4.94
C VAL A 69 7.38 -8.25 -5.28
N VAL A 70 7.34 -9.02 -6.38
CA VAL A 70 8.48 -9.81 -6.88
C VAL A 70 9.67 -8.91 -7.20
N ALA A 71 9.46 -7.84 -7.97
CA ALA A 71 10.55 -6.92 -8.35
C ALA A 71 11.21 -6.26 -7.13
N LEU A 72 10.43 -5.89 -6.11
CA LEU A 72 10.95 -5.36 -4.84
C LEU A 72 11.74 -6.42 -4.06
N CYS A 73 11.27 -7.67 -4.06
CA CYS A 73 11.99 -8.79 -3.44
C CYS A 73 13.29 -9.11 -4.19
N GLU A 74 13.27 -9.16 -5.51
CA GLU A 74 14.45 -9.40 -6.35
C GLU A 74 15.50 -8.28 -6.20
N GLN A 75 15.04 -7.06 -5.86
CA GLN A 75 15.93 -5.97 -5.46
C GLN A 75 16.59 -6.22 -4.09
N GLY A 76 16.28 -7.32 -3.41
CA GLY A 76 16.87 -7.71 -2.13
C GLY A 76 16.16 -7.12 -0.92
N PHE A 77 14.85 -6.92 -0.98
CA PHE A 77 14.04 -6.57 0.18
C PHE A 77 13.25 -7.78 0.70
N ARG A 78 13.07 -7.83 2.02
CA ARG A 78 12.00 -8.59 2.66
C ARG A 78 10.72 -7.77 2.54
N VAL A 79 9.84 -8.10 1.59
CA VAL A 79 8.62 -7.34 1.32
C VAL A 79 7.48 -7.85 2.19
N ILE A 80 6.90 -6.96 3.00
CA ILE A 80 5.78 -7.26 3.88
C ILE A 80 4.57 -6.49 3.39
N ARG A 81 3.48 -7.18 3.04
CA ARG A 81 2.19 -6.59 2.69
C ARG A 81 1.12 -7.10 3.64
N TYR A 82 0.18 -6.24 4.04
CA TYR A 82 -0.84 -6.61 5.01
C TYR A 82 -2.19 -5.99 4.67
N ASP A 83 -3.25 -6.61 5.18
CA ASP A 83 -4.58 -6.04 5.18
C ASP A 83 -4.70 -5.05 6.34
N ASN A 84 -5.03 -3.80 6.06
CA ASN A 84 -5.34 -2.82 7.09
C ASN A 84 -6.52 -3.30 7.96
N ARG A 85 -6.70 -2.74 9.17
CA ARG A 85 -7.90 -3.00 9.96
C ARG A 85 -9.16 -2.79 9.13
N ASP A 86 -10.17 -3.62 9.33
CA ASP A 86 -11.46 -3.59 8.61
C ASP A 86 -11.44 -4.06 7.16
N VAL A 87 -10.31 -4.53 6.66
CA VAL A 87 -10.16 -4.98 5.27
C VAL A 87 -9.61 -6.40 5.22
N GLY A 88 -9.98 -7.13 4.18
CA GLY A 88 -9.43 -8.45 3.87
C GLY A 88 -9.63 -9.43 5.03
N LEU A 89 -8.58 -10.16 5.36
CA LEU A 89 -8.58 -11.17 6.42
C LEU A 89 -8.12 -10.63 7.78
N SER A 90 -7.83 -9.33 7.89
CA SER A 90 -7.61 -8.66 9.17
C SER A 90 -8.91 -8.55 9.96
N ARG A 91 -8.79 -8.47 11.30
CA ARG A 91 -9.97 -8.36 12.17
C ARG A 91 -10.79 -7.12 11.83
N TRP A 92 -12.09 -7.32 11.70
CA TRP A 92 -13.05 -6.24 11.54
C TRP A 92 -13.43 -5.65 12.90
N VAL A 93 -13.41 -4.32 12.96
CA VAL A 93 -13.75 -3.60 14.17
C VAL A 93 -15.23 -3.77 14.47
N GLN A 94 -15.54 -4.23 15.68
CA GLN A 94 -16.89 -4.27 16.21
C GLN A 94 -17.19 -2.87 16.77
N ALA A 95 -17.74 -1.99 15.93
CA ALA A 95 -18.24 -0.69 16.39
C ALA A 95 -19.76 -0.74 16.48
N PRO A 96 -20.38 -0.12 17.49
CA PRO A 96 -21.82 0.17 17.44
C PRO A 96 -22.11 0.95 16.16
N ASP A 97 -23.33 0.82 15.63
CA ASP A 97 -23.77 1.32 14.32
C ASP A 97 -22.96 2.54 13.85
N SER A 98 -22.24 2.36 12.77
CA SER A 98 -21.34 3.38 12.23
C SER A 98 -22.14 4.67 12.02
N ALA A 99 -21.57 5.80 12.43
CA ALA A 99 -22.10 7.13 12.17
C ALA A 99 -22.60 7.20 10.72
N ASN A 100 -23.76 7.81 10.51
CA ASN A 100 -24.33 7.93 9.18
C ASN A 100 -23.34 8.68 8.26
N LEU A 101 -22.70 7.95 7.33
CA LEU A 101 -21.66 8.51 6.47
C LEU A 101 -22.12 9.77 5.76
N THR A 102 -23.38 9.83 5.30
CA THR A 102 -23.94 11.02 4.65
C THR A 102 -23.96 12.23 5.58
N PHE A 103 -24.30 12.02 6.85
CA PHE A 103 -24.31 13.07 7.86
C PHE A 103 -22.88 13.53 8.17
N GLU A 104 -21.94 12.62 8.33
CA GLU A 104 -20.55 12.95 8.60
C GLU A 104 -19.86 13.64 7.40
N VAL A 105 -20.19 13.25 6.17
CA VAL A 105 -19.75 13.99 4.96
C VAL A 105 -20.30 15.42 4.94
N LEU A 106 -21.54 15.62 5.37
CA LEU A 106 -22.11 16.97 5.50
C LEU A 106 -21.36 17.79 6.57
N ARG A 107 -21.08 17.18 7.75
CA ARG A 107 -20.25 17.81 8.80
C ARG A 107 -18.89 18.24 8.26
N TYR A 108 -18.20 17.32 7.56
CA TYR A 108 -16.93 17.61 6.91
C TYR A 108 -17.01 18.83 5.97
N LYS A 109 -18.02 18.86 5.08
CA LYS A 109 -18.24 19.99 4.16
C LYS A 109 -18.52 21.34 4.86
N LEU A 110 -19.09 21.29 6.06
CA LEU A 110 -19.35 22.46 6.91
C LEU A 110 -18.15 22.82 7.81
N GLY A 111 -17.02 22.11 7.69
CA GLY A 111 -15.85 22.31 8.55
C GLY A 111 -16.07 21.90 10.00
N LEU A 112 -17.07 21.05 10.27
CA LEU A 112 -17.38 20.53 11.60
C LEU A 112 -16.59 19.25 11.87
N PRO A 113 -16.26 18.95 13.14
CA PRO A 113 -15.58 17.71 13.50
C PRO A 113 -16.34 16.48 13.03
N VAL A 114 -15.67 15.52 12.42
CA VAL A 114 -16.20 14.22 11.98
C VAL A 114 -15.92 13.18 13.06
N SER A 115 -16.92 12.33 13.35
CA SER A 115 -16.75 11.22 14.28
C SER A 115 -16.30 9.97 13.52
N ALA A 116 -15.22 9.37 13.97
CA ALA A 116 -14.68 8.11 13.41
C ALA A 116 -14.36 7.13 14.55
N PRO A 117 -14.58 5.81 14.35
CA PRO A 117 -14.29 4.81 15.39
C PRO A 117 -12.81 4.59 15.65
N TYR A 118 -11.96 5.02 14.74
CA TYR A 118 -10.50 5.02 14.83
C TYR A 118 -9.93 6.09 13.88
N SER A 119 -8.66 6.41 14.07
CA SER A 119 -7.92 7.41 13.28
C SER A 119 -6.90 6.76 12.34
N LEU A 120 -6.34 7.55 11.41
CA LEU A 120 -5.18 7.12 10.61
C LEU A 120 -3.93 6.90 11.49
N THR A 121 -3.85 7.59 12.62
CA THR A 121 -2.80 7.37 13.64
C THR A 121 -2.92 5.99 14.30
N ASP A 122 -4.14 5.53 14.60
CA ASP A 122 -4.36 4.16 15.10
C ASP A 122 -3.94 3.13 14.06
N MET A 123 -4.26 3.36 12.77
CA MET A 123 -3.83 2.49 11.68
C MET A 123 -2.31 2.50 11.49
N ALA A 124 -1.64 3.61 11.74
CA ALA A 124 -0.18 3.70 11.76
C ALA A 124 0.41 2.89 12.92
N GLY A 125 -0.23 2.94 14.09
CA GLY A 125 0.11 2.09 15.24
C GLY A 125 0.00 0.60 14.92
N ASP A 126 -1.00 0.19 14.14
CA ASP A 126 -1.13 -1.20 13.67
C ASP A 126 0.07 -1.64 12.82
N GLY A 127 0.45 -0.83 11.83
CA GLY A 127 1.60 -1.12 10.98
C GLY A 127 2.91 -1.24 11.78
N LEU A 128 3.12 -0.34 12.75
CA LEU A 128 4.28 -0.41 13.65
C LEU A 128 4.21 -1.65 14.55
N GLY A 129 3.05 -1.96 15.10
CA GLY A 129 2.82 -3.16 15.90
C GLY A 129 3.04 -4.46 15.12
N LEU A 130 2.68 -4.51 13.83
CA LEU A 130 3.01 -5.63 12.97
C LEU A 130 4.53 -5.81 12.86
N LEU A 131 5.28 -4.74 12.61
CA LEU A 131 6.74 -4.79 12.53
C LEU A 131 7.37 -5.22 13.86
N ASP A 132 6.82 -4.76 15.00
CA ASP A 132 7.26 -5.18 16.33
C ASP A 132 7.05 -6.67 16.57
N SER A 133 5.90 -7.21 16.15
CA SER A 133 5.59 -8.63 16.23
C SER A 133 6.52 -9.51 15.38
N LEU A 134 7.12 -8.92 14.35
CA LEU A 134 8.12 -9.55 13.46
C LEU A 134 9.57 -9.27 13.89
N HIS A 135 9.78 -8.58 15.01
CA HIS A 135 11.09 -8.15 15.53
C HIS A 135 11.88 -7.29 14.55
N ILE A 136 11.18 -6.49 13.73
CA ILE A 136 11.78 -5.58 12.76
C ILE A 136 11.95 -4.21 13.39
N THR A 137 13.18 -3.80 13.58
CA THR A 137 13.53 -2.52 14.24
C THR A 137 13.70 -1.38 13.26
N ARG A 138 14.20 -1.65 12.04
CA ARG A 138 14.40 -0.66 10.97
C ARG A 138 13.75 -1.17 9.69
N PHE A 139 13.16 -0.27 8.90
CA PHE A 139 12.42 -0.66 7.71
C PHE A 139 12.28 0.50 6.72
N HIS A 140 12.13 0.14 5.46
CA HIS A 140 11.65 1.04 4.40
C HIS A 140 10.12 0.98 4.37
N LEU A 141 9.49 2.09 4.00
CA LEU A 141 8.03 2.24 4.05
C LEU A 141 7.51 2.74 2.71
N LEU A 142 6.53 2.03 2.15
CA LEU A 142 5.89 2.38 0.90
C LEU A 142 4.38 2.37 1.09
N GLY A 143 3.72 3.52 0.91
CA GLY A 143 2.28 3.66 1.09
C GLY A 143 1.59 4.21 -0.13
N ALA A 144 0.46 3.59 -0.52
CA ALA A 144 -0.37 4.02 -1.63
C ALA A 144 -1.68 4.66 -1.15
N SER A 145 -2.04 5.83 -1.68
CA SER A 145 -3.31 6.52 -1.39
C SER A 145 -3.49 6.75 0.13
N MET A 146 -4.57 6.28 0.75
CA MET A 146 -4.74 6.26 2.21
C MET A 146 -3.55 5.59 2.92
N GLY A 147 -2.98 4.54 2.34
CA GLY A 147 -1.77 3.90 2.88
C GLY A 147 -0.57 4.85 2.95
N GLY A 148 -0.45 5.78 2.01
CA GLY A 148 0.53 6.87 2.07
C GLY A 148 0.20 7.88 3.19
N MET A 149 -1.08 8.13 3.49
CA MET A 149 -1.48 8.96 4.62
C MET A 149 -1.10 8.28 5.96
N ILE A 150 -1.35 6.97 6.07
CA ILE A 150 -0.93 6.15 7.23
C ILE A 150 0.60 6.16 7.36
N ALA A 151 1.32 6.00 6.25
CA ALA A 151 2.79 5.99 6.23
C ALA A 151 3.41 7.32 6.69
N GLN A 152 2.75 8.46 6.43
CA GLN A 152 3.16 9.77 6.97
C GLN A 152 3.14 9.75 8.50
N HIS A 153 2.09 9.21 9.12
CA HIS A 153 2.01 9.05 10.59
C HIS A 153 3.07 8.08 11.11
N MET A 154 3.26 6.93 10.45
CA MET A 154 4.29 5.96 10.85
C MET A 154 5.68 6.59 10.86
N ALA A 155 6.01 7.38 9.81
CA ALA A 155 7.29 8.06 9.72
C ALA A 155 7.48 9.13 10.81
N ALA A 156 6.41 9.81 11.23
CA ALA A 156 6.45 10.76 12.32
C ALA A 156 6.50 10.09 13.71
N MET A 157 5.82 8.96 13.89
CA MET A 157 5.78 8.21 15.15
C MET A 157 7.09 7.44 15.43
N ALA A 158 7.77 6.99 14.38
CA ALA A 158 8.97 6.17 14.49
C ALA A 158 10.12 6.66 13.58
N PRO A 159 10.53 7.94 13.65
CA PRO A 159 11.48 8.53 12.69
C PRO A 159 12.86 7.89 12.71
N GLN A 160 13.24 7.24 13.81
CA GLN A 160 14.54 6.54 13.94
C GLN A 160 14.51 5.12 13.35
N ARG A 161 13.33 4.61 12.98
CA ARG A 161 13.13 3.27 12.44
C ARG A 161 12.90 3.27 10.93
N VAL A 162 12.39 4.39 10.39
CA VAL A 162 12.04 4.50 8.96
C VAL A 162 13.26 4.98 8.17
N GLU A 163 13.85 4.07 7.39
CA GLU A 163 15.01 4.32 6.56
C GLU A 163 14.68 5.17 5.33
N SER A 164 13.53 4.91 4.73
CA SER A 164 12.99 5.72 3.64
C SER A 164 11.47 5.63 3.59
N LEU A 165 10.85 6.67 3.05
CA LEU A 165 9.40 6.78 2.84
C LEU A 165 9.12 6.95 1.35
N THR A 166 8.27 6.11 0.79
CA THR A 166 7.75 6.26 -0.58
C THR A 166 6.23 6.46 -0.53
N LEU A 167 5.76 7.57 -1.07
CA LEU A 167 4.35 7.95 -1.12
C LEU A 167 3.86 7.87 -2.56
N ILE A 168 2.96 6.93 -2.85
CA ILE A 168 2.38 6.76 -4.19
C ILE A 168 0.94 7.26 -4.19
N MET A 169 0.56 8.13 -5.13
CA MET A 169 -0.81 8.65 -5.32
C MET A 169 -1.49 9.03 -4.00
N SER A 170 -0.82 9.77 -3.11
CA SER A 170 -1.29 10.12 -1.77
C SER A 170 -1.53 11.62 -1.61
N SER A 171 -1.92 12.05 -0.40
CA SER A 171 -2.31 13.43 -0.09
C SER A 171 -1.80 13.85 1.29
N SER A 172 -1.57 15.15 1.45
CA SER A 172 -1.35 15.81 2.76
C SER A 172 -2.65 16.07 3.53
N GLY A 173 -3.81 15.98 2.89
CA GLY A 173 -5.09 16.40 3.46
C GLY A 173 -5.23 17.91 3.66
N ALA A 174 -4.38 18.73 3.02
CA ALA A 174 -4.47 20.18 3.14
C ALA A 174 -5.78 20.72 2.56
N PRO A 175 -6.39 21.74 3.19
CA PRO A 175 -7.53 22.46 2.62
C PRO A 175 -7.17 23.09 1.26
N GLY A 176 -8.16 23.15 0.36
CA GLY A 176 -8.01 23.81 -0.94
C GLY A 176 -7.33 22.97 -2.03
N LEU A 177 -6.90 21.74 -1.72
CA LEU A 177 -6.45 20.82 -2.76
C LEU A 177 -7.62 20.39 -3.65
N PRO A 178 -7.37 20.11 -4.96
CA PRO A 178 -8.41 19.74 -5.90
C PRO A 178 -9.19 18.50 -5.43
N MET A 179 -10.51 18.54 -5.56
CA MET A 179 -11.39 17.42 -5.23
C MET A 179 -11.57 16.47 -6.42
N PRO A 180 -11.94 15.21 -6.17
CA PRO A 180 -12.35 14.29 -7.23
C PRO A 180 -13.49 14.85 -8.08
N SER A 181 -13.62 14.38 -9.34
CA SER A 181 -14.74 14.79 -10.19
C SER A 181 -16.10 14.41 -9.56
N PRO A 182 -17.18 15.17 -9.83
CA PRO A 182 -18.51 14.82 -9.32
C PRO A 182 -18.97 13.41 -9.71
N ALA A 183 -18.61 12.94 -10.90
CA ALA A 183 -18.93 11.60 -11.37
C ALA A 183 -18.25 10.51 -10.50
N LEU A 184 -16.98 10.70 -10.17
CA LEU A 184 -16.24 9.76 -9.30
C LEU A 184 -16.79 9.80 -7.87
N LEU A 185 -17.14 10.97 -7.35
CA LEU A 185 -17.78 11.10 -6.03
C LEU A 185 -19.12 10.37 -5.96
N GLN A 186 -19.91 10.38 -7.05
CA GLN A 186 -21.15 9.60 -7.14
C GLN A 186 -20.90 8.09 -7.09
N LEU A 187 -19.85 7.60 -7.77
CA LEU A 187 -19.46 6.18 -7.70
C LEU A 187 -19.06 5.77 -6.28
N LEU A 188 -18.24 6.59 -5.62
CA LEU A 188 -17.80 6.35 -4.24
C LEU A 188 -18.96 6.41 -3.22
N ALA A 189 -20.00 7.19 -3.50
CA ALA A 189 -21.17 7.35 -2.65
C ALA A 189 -22.29 6.33 -2.90
N ARG A 190 -22.10 5.37 -3.81
CA ARG A 190 -23.09 4.32 -4.07
C ARG A 190 -23.43 3.55 -2.78
N ARG A 191 -24.72 3.17 -2.66
CA ARG A 191 -25.15 2.31 -1.55
C ARG A 191 -24.48 0.95 -1.63
N SER A 192 -24.29 0.32 -0.47
CA SER A 192 -23.84 -1.05 -0.38
C SER A 192 -24.71 -1.97 -1.24
N ALA A 193 -24.07 -2.81 -2.01
CA ALA A 193 -24.71 -3.72 -2.93
C ALA A 193 -25.58 -4.73 -2.17
N PRO A 194 -26.77 -5.09 -2.70
CA PRO A 194 -27.67 -6.06 -2.07
C PRO A 194 -27.20 -7.51 -2.18
N ASN A 195 -26.31 -7.81 -3.14
CA ASN A 195 -25.80 -9.16 -3.39
C ASN A 195 -24.40 -9.10 -4.03
N ARG A 196 -23.78 -10.28 -4.20
CA ARG A 196 -22.44 -10.46 -4.75
C ARG A 196 -22.30 -9.89 -6.16
N GLU A 197 -23.24 -10.17 -7.04
CA GLU A 197 -23.19 -9.78 -8.46
C GLU A 197 -23.16 -8.24 -8.58
N VAL A 198 -24.07 -7.57 -7.88
CA VAL A 198 -24.12 -6.10 -7.87
C VAL A 198 -22.87 -5.51 -7.22
N ALA A 199 -22.33 -6.13 -6.17
CA ALA A 199 -21.10 -5.68 -5.54
C ALA A 199 -19.90 -5.74 -6.51
N ILE A 200 -19.76 -6.82 -7.25
CA ILE A 200 -18.71 -7.02 -8.25
C ILE A 200 -18.84 -6.00 -9.38
N GLU A 201 -20.05 -5.77 -9.89
CA GLU A 201 -20.29 -4.77 -10.94
C GLU A 201 -19.95 -3.36 -10.45
N GLN A 202 -20.41 -2.98 -9.24
CA GLN A 202 -20.07 -1.67 -8.64
C GLN A 202 -18.56 -1.48 -8.46
N GLN A 203 -17.87 -2.51 -7.99
CA GLN A 203 -16.43 -2.47 -7.81
C GLN A 203 -15.70 -2.37 -9.15
N ALA A 204 -16.14 -3.11 -10.17
CA ALA A 204 -15.56 -3.04 -11.51
C ALA A 204 -15.78 -1.65 -12.16
N ASP A 205 -16.95 -1.01 -11.94
CA ASP A 205 -17.19 0.39 -12.37
C ASP A 205 -16.23 1.36 -11.69
N LEU A 206 -16.00 1.19 -10.39
CA LEU A 206 -15.07 2.02 -9.63
C LEU A 206 -13.62 1.81 -10.14
N LEU A 207 -13.20 0.57 -10.35
CA LEU A 207 -11.89 0.25 -10.92
C LEU A 207 -11.69 0.90 -12.29
N ALA A 208 -12.71 0.88 -13.15
CA ALA A 208 -12.68 1.55 -14.45
C ALA A 208 -12.51 3.07 -14.28
N ALA A 209 -13.29 3.69 -13.40
CA ALA A 209 -13.26 5.14 -13.17
C ALA A 209 -11.96 5.64 -12.50
N LEU A 210 -11.25 4.77 -11.79
CA LEU A 210 -9.94 5.05 -11.19
C LEU A 210 -8.78 4.78 -12.17
N GLY A 211 -9.05 4.19 -13.33
CA GLY A 211 -8.05 3.90 -14.35
C GLY A 211 -7.65 5.11 -15.16
N SER A 212 -6.54 4.99 -15.89
CA SER A 212 -6.06 5.98 -16.85
C SER A 212 -7.06 6.14 -17.99
N PRO A 213 -7.36 7.36 -18.43
CA PRO A 213 -8.23 7.59 -19.57
C PRO A 213 -7.64 7.07 -20.89
N ASP A 214 -6.32 6.94 -20.96
CA ASP A 214 -5.59 6.49 -22.16
C ASP A 214 -5.43 4.97 -22.24
N VAL A 215 -5.85 4.23 -21.19
CA VAL A 215 -5.73 2.77 -21.11
C VAL A 215 -7.10 2.17 -20.86
N VAL A 216 -7.63 1.52 -21.88
CA VAL A 216 -8.91 0.82 -21.78
C VAL A 216 -8.68 -0.58 -21.19
N ASP A 217 -9.19 -0.80 -20.00
CA ASP A 217 -9.18 -2.13 -19.39
C ASP A 217 -10.29 -3.01 -19.97
N ASP A 218 -10.01 -4.29 -20.17
CA ASP A 218 -11.07 -5.26 -20.49
C ASP A 218 -12.02 -5.38 -19.30
N ARG A 219 -13.32 -5.16 -19.55
CA ARG A 219 -14.38 -5.30 -18.52
C ARG A 219 -14.35 -6.65 -17.82
N LYS A 220 -14.00 -7.72 -18.53
CA LYS A 220 -13.89 -9.06 -17.94
C LYS A 220 -12.78 -9.14 -16.90
N VAL A 221 -11.65 -8.47 -17.15
CA VAL A 221 -10.53 -8.40 -16.20
C VAL A 221 -10.95 -7.63 -14.95
N LEU A 222 -11.64 -6.50 -15.11
CA LEU A 222 -12.15 -5.71 -13.98
C LEU A 222 -13.14 -6.51 -13.13
N LEU A 223 -14.07 -7.21 -13.75
CA LEU A 223 -15.04 -8.09 -13.06
C LEU A 223 -14.34 -9.24 -12.32
N GLN A 224 -13.32 -9.84 -12.93
CA GLN A 224 -12.52 -10.88 -12.28
C GLN A 224 -11.76 -10.36 -11.07
N GLN A 225 -11.09 -9.22 -11.17
CA GLN A 225 -10.40 -8.56 -10.05
C GLN A 225 -11.37 -8.25 -8.92
N ALA A 226 -12.54 -7.71 -9.24
CA ALA A 226 -13.59 -7.41 -8.28
C ALA A 226 -14.11 -8.68 -7.60
N ALA A 227 -14.33 -9.78 -8.36
CA ALA A 227 -14.78 -11.06 -7.82
C ALA A 227 -13.76 -11.67 -6.86
N VAL A 228 -12.48 -11.69 -7.23
CA VAL A 228 -11.40 -12.20 -6.36
C VAL A 228 -11.35 -11.43 -5.06
N SER A 229 -11.46 -10.10 -5.11
CA SER A 229 -11.48 -9.25 -3.91
C SER A 229 -12.70 -9.51 -3.04
N TYR A 230 -13.89 -9.62 -3.65
CA TYR A 230 -15.13 -9.89 -2.95
C TYR A 230 -15.11 -11.25 -2.26
N ASP A 231 -14.73 -12.30 -3.00
CA ASP A 231 -14.72 -13.68 -2.50
C ASP A 231 -13.67 -13.89 -1.40
N ARG A 232 -12.57 -13.13 -1.43
CA ARG A 232 -11.59 -13.16 -0.35
C ARG A 232 -12.13 -12.52 0.93
N ALA A 233 -12.75 -11.34 0.83
CA ALA A 233 -13.40 -10.69 1.98
C ALA A 233 -14.21 -9.47 1.50
N PHE A 234 -15.45 -9.37 1.92
CA PHE A 234 -16.33 -8.24 1.62
C PHE A 234 -16.83 -7.58 2.90
N ASN A 235 -16.30 -6.39 3.21
CA ASN A 235 -16.67 -5.61 4.40
C ASN A 235 -16.95 -4.14 4.05
N PRO A 236 -18.12 -3.82 3.48
CA PRO A 236 -18.47 -2.45 3.11
C PRO A 236 -18.56 -1.50 4.32
N GLU A 237 -18.92 -2.00 5.50
CA GLU A 237 -18.94 -1.19 6.73
C GLU A 237 -17.53 -0.83 7.19
N GLY A 238 -16.56 -1.71 6.98
CA GLY A 238 -15.15 -1.42 7.22
C GLY A 238 -14.64 -0.30 6.32
N VAL A 239 -14.99 -0.33 5.02
CA VAL A 239 -14.65 0.74 4.08
C VAL A 239 -15.24 2.08 4.53
N LYS A 240 -16.50 2.10 5.00
CA LYS A 240 -17.12 3.32 5.55
C LYS A 240 -16.34 3.85 6.76
N ARG A 241 -15.92 2.98 7.68
CA ARG A 241 -15.12 3.39 8.86
C ARG A 241 -13.78 3.97 8.46
N GLN A 242 -13.11 3.40 7.44
CA GLN A 242 -11.88 3.98 6.89
C GLN A 242 -12.11 5.35 6.23
N ILE A 243 -13.23 5.53 5.51
CA ILE A 243 -13.62 6.86 4.96
C ILE A 243 -13.79 7.86 6.11
N LEU A 244 -14.48 7.48 7.19
CA LEU A 244 -14.65 8.34 8.36
C LEU A 244 -13.30 8.70 8.99
N ALA A 245 -12.37 7.76 9.09
CA ALA A 245 -11.01 8.03 9.57
C ALA A 245 -10.28 9.08 8.71
N ILE A 246 -10.42 8.99 7.37
CA ILE A 246 -9.85 9.99 6.44
C ILE A 246 -10.52 11.36 6.63
N LEU A 247 -11.85 11.41 6.74
CA LEU A 247 -12.60 12.67 6.89
C LEU A 247 -12.39 13.32 8.25
N ALA A 248 -12.17 12.54 9.30
CA ALA A 248 -11.88 13.03 10.64
C ALA A 248 -10.45 13.55 10.79
N GLU A 249 -9.58 13.21 9.85
CA GLU A 249 -8.16 13.55 9.88
C GLU A 249 -7.95 15.05 9.56
N PRO A 250 -7.25 15.80 10.42
CA PRO A 250 -6.85 17.16 10.10
C PRO A 250 -5.76 17.18 9.01
N SER A 251 -5.47 18.37 8.49
CA SER A 251 -4.33 18.56 7.58
C SER A 251 -3.03 18.08 8.23
N ARG A 252 -2.27 17.24 7.50
CA ARG A 252 -0.96 16.74 7.94
C ARG A 252 0.23 17.63 7.57
N VAL A 253 -0.01 18.87 7.11
CA VAL A 253 1.05 19.78 6.68
C VAL A 253 2.11 19.96 7.77
N ALA A 254 1.70 20.28 9.00
CA ALA A 254 2.65 20.47 10.11
C ALA A 254 3.47 19.19 10.41
N LEU A 255 2.85 18.01 10.28
CA LEU A 255 3.54 16.73 10.40
C LEU A 255 4.56 16.56 9.27
N LEU A 256 4.18 16.85 8.02
CA LEU A 256 5.06 16.72 6.85
C LEU A 256 6.27 17.68 6.94
N ASP A 257 6.06 18.93 7.35
CA ASP A 257 7.13 19.92 7.56
C ASP A 257 8.16 19.44 8.62
N SER A 258 7.73 18.59 9.54
CA SER A 258 8.60 18.02 10.59
C SER A 258 9.39 16.79 10.15
N LEU A 259 9.00 16.11 9.07
CA LEU A 259 9.66 14.89 8.60
C LEU A 259 11.11 15.18 8.15
N ARG A 260 11.99 14.24 8.47
CA ARG A 260 13.40 14.27 8.04
C ARG A 260 13.84 12.97 7.37
N VAL A 261 12.91 12.03 7.23
CA VAL A 261 13.13 10.75 6.57
C VAL A 261 13.30 10.99 5.07
N PRO A 262 14.32 10.39 4.42
CA PRO A 262 14.44 10.42 2.96
C PRO A 262 13.11 10.00 2.32
N THR A 263 12.56 10.84 1.44
CA THR A 263 11.19 10.62 0.92
C THR A 263 11.14 10.73 -0.58
N LEU A 264 10.50 9.76 -1.22
CA LEU A 264 10.08 9.77 -2.62
C LEU A 264 8.56 9.97 -2.70
N VAL A 265 8.12 10.94 -3.49
CA VAL A 265 6.72 11.12 -3.85
C VAL A 265 6.54 10.71 -5.31
N VAL A 266 5.69 9.73 -5.57
CA VAL A 266 5.32 9.28 -6.92
C VAL A 266 3.85 9.59 -7.15
N HIS A 267 3.53 10.31 -8.22
CA HIS A 267 2.15 10.67 -8.52
C HIS A 267 1.86 10.60 -10.02
N GLY A 268 0.65 10.16 -10.35
CA GLY A 268 0.19 10.12 -11.73
C GLY A 268 -0.37 11.46 -12.19
N THR A 269 -0.10 11.85 -13.45
CA THR A 269 -0.63 13.11 -13.98
C THR A 269 -2.11 13.05 -14.34
N ALA A 270 -2.67 11.83 -14.48
CA ALA A 270 -4.07 11.59 -14.81
C ALA A 270 -4.91 11.07 -13.62
N ASP A 271 -4.42 11.23 -12.38
CA ASP A 271 -5.13 10.76 -11.19
C ASP A 271 -6.48 11.48 -11.01
N PRO A 272 -7.62 10.76 -11.14
CA PRO A 272 -8.95 11.37 -11.05
C PRO A 272 -9.47 11.50 -9.61
N LEU A 273 -8.85 10.79 -8.66
CA LEU A 273 -9.26 10.77 -7.25
C LEU A 273 -8.47 11.79 -6.43
N LEU A 274 -7.17 11.78 -6.56
CA LEU A 274 -6.26 12.74 -5.95
C LEU A 274 -5.46 13.41 -7.07
N PRO A 275 -5.98 14.49 -7.69
CA PRO A 275 -5.30 15.14 -8.80
C PRO A 275 -3.83 15.46 -8.51
N VAL A 276 -2.99 15.53 -9.54
CA VAL A 276 -1.53 15.62 -9.46
C VAL A 276 -1.01 16.65 -8.44
N MET A 277 -1.79 17.71 -8.18
CA MET A 277 -1.45 18.74 -7.18
C MET A 277 -1.32 18.19 -5.76
N HIS A 278 -1.94 17.05 -5.43
CA HIS A 278 -1.72 16.39 -4.14
C HIS A 278 -0.27 15.89 -3.99
N GLY A 279 0.30 15.30 -5.04
CA GLY A 279 1.70 14.87 -5.06
C GLY A 279 2.68 16.04 -5.03
N VAL A 280 2.39 17.09 -5.81
CA VAL A 280 3.19 18.34 -5.81
C VAL A 280 3.18 18.97 -4.43
N HIS A 281 2.03 19.03 -3.78
CA HIS A 281 1.89 19.58 -2.44
C HIS A 281 2.64 18.76 -1.38
N LEU A 282 2.58 17.41 -1.46
CA LEU A 282 3.37 16.54 -0.57
C LEU A 282 4.87 16.86 -0.70
N ALA A 283 5.38 16.90 -1.93
CA ALA A 283 6.79 17.17 -2.18
C ALA A 283 7.22 18.56 -1.70
N ALA A 284 6.35 19.57 -1.79
CA ALA A 284 6.64 20.92 -1.31
C ALA A 284 6.76 20.99 0.22
N HIS A 285 6.06 20.11 0.96
CA HIS A 285 6.03 20.12 2.43
C HIS A 285 6.96 19.08 3.08
N ILE A 286 7.56 18.17 2.31
CA ILE A 286 8.53 17.21 2.85
C ILE A 286 9.93 17.64 2.43
N ARG A 287 10.69 18.16 3.37
CA ARG A 287 12.03 18.70 3.11
C ARG A 287 12.97 17.65 2.50
N GLY A 288 13.52 17.96 1.33
CA GLY A 288 14.48 17.08 0.64
C GLY A 288 13.84 15.88 -0.05
N SER A 289 12.52 15.87 -0.19
CA SER A 289 11.84 14.81 -0.97
C SER A 289 12.12 14.93 -2.46
N GLU A 290 12.11 13.78 -3.14
CA GLU A 290 12.10 13.70 -4.59
C GLU A 290 10.65 13.56 -5.09
N LEU A 291 10.30 14.25 -6.19
CA LEU A 291 9.01 14.10 -6.86
C LEU A 291 9.19 13.42 -8.21
N LYS A 292 8.49 12.33 -8.43
CA LYS A 292 8.39 11.64 -9.73
C LYS A 292 6.96 11.66 -10.21
N LEU A 293 6.71 12.39 -11.28
CA LEU A 293 5.42 12.39 -11.97
C LEU A 293 5.43 11.37 -13.09
N ILE A 294 4.43 10.47 -13.11
CA ILE A 294 4.28 9.46 -14.15
C ILE A 294 3.18 9.92 -15.09
N PRO A 295 3.51 10.29 -16.36
CA PRO A 295 2.53 10.71 -17.33
C PRO A 295 1.46 9.64 -17.57
N GLY A 296 0.18 10.04 -17.55
CA GLY A 296 -0.95 9.16 -17.81
C GLY A 296 -1.32 8.21 -16.67
N LEU A 297 -0.48 7.97 -15.67
CA LEU A 297 -0.86 7.15 -14.52
C LEU A 297 -2.05 7.81 -13.79
N ALA A 298 -3.06 7.00 -13.51
CA ALA A 298 -4.24 7.37 -12.73
C ALA A 298 -4.17 6.82 -11.29
N HIS A 299 -5.31 6.59 -10.63
CA HIS A 299 -5.36 6.15 -9.22
C HIS A 299 -5.44 4.63 -9.08
N ARG A 300 -4.71 3.89 -9.94
CA ARG A 300 -4.72 2.42 -9.94
C ARG A 300 -3.42 1.85 -10.51
N PHE A 301 -3.00 0.70 -10.01
CA PHE A 301 -1.86 -0.07 -10.53
C PHE A 301 -2.25 -0.85 -11.79
N GLN A 302 -2.48 -0.15 -12.92
CA GLN A 302 -2.77 -0.77 -14.20
C GLN A 302 -1.49 -1.39 -14.81
N GLU A 303 -1.65 -2.40 -15.64
CA GLU A 303 -0.55 -3.13 -16.28
C GLU A 303 0.46 -2.20 -16.96
N ALA A 304 -0.05 -1.26 -17.75
CA ALA A 304 0.79 -0.31 -18.51
C ALA A 304 1.69 0.57 -17.63
N PHE A 305 1.37 0.73 -16.35
CA PHE A 305 2.10 1.62 -15.43
C PHE A 305 2.95 0.89 -14.40
N LYS A 306 2.95 -0.45 -14.36
CA LYS A 306 3.82 -1.22 -13.43
C LYS A 306 5.30 -0.94 -13.71
N ALA A 307 5.74 -1.03 -14.97
CA ALA A 307 7.13 -0.76 -15.34
C ALA A 307 7.55 0.71 -15.09
N PRO A 308 6.79 1.74 -15.48
CA PRO A 308 7.09 3.14 -15.11
C PRO A 308 7.15 3.37 -13.60
N LEU A 309 6.26 2.73 -12.82
CA LEU A 309 6.27 2.80 -11.36
C LEU A 309 7.55 2.20 -10.78
N LEU A 310 7.91 1.00 -11.20
CA LEU A 310 9.15 0.32 -10.77
C LEU A 310 10.39 1.12 -11.17
N ALA A 311 10.42 1.70 -12.36
CA ALA A 311 11.53 2.55 -12.81
C ALA A 311 11.68 3.82 -11.96
N ALA A 312 10.61 4.31 -11.33
CA ALA A 312 10.67 5.42 -10.39
C ALA A 312 11.10 4.99 -8.99
N VAL A 313 10.64 3.82 -8.52
CA VAL A 313 10.76 3.37 -7.13
C VAL A 313 12.07 2.61 -6.87
N LEU A 314 12.44 1.65 -7.74
CA LEU A 314 13.58 0.76 -7.48
C LEU A 314 14.92 1.50 -7.35
N PRO A 315 15.30 2.45 -8.23
CA PRO A 315 16.57 3.17 -8.10
C PRO A 315 16.63 3.99 -6.81
N TYR A 316 15.50 4.55 -6.40
CA TYR A 316 15.43 5.31 -5.16
C TYR A 316 15.64 4.41 -3.94
N LEU A 317 14.92 3.28 -3.85
CA LEU A 317 15.06 2.34 -2.74
C LEU A 317 16.48 1.76 -2.66
N ASP A 318 17.08 1.45 -3.80
CA ASP A 318 18.46 0.94 -3.86
C ASP A 318 19.48 1.95 -3.32
N ALA A 319 19.33 3.22 -3.69
CA ALA A 319 20.17 4.30 -3.16
C ALA A 319 20.03 4.48 -1.64
N GLN A 320 18.86 4.20 -1.06
CA GLN A 320 18.68 4.27 0.39
C GLN A 320 19.31 3.06 1.11
N LYS A 321 19.22 1.85 0.57
CA LYS A 321 19.92 0.66 1.13
C LYS A 321 21.43 0.87 1.24
N LEU A 322 22.03 1.51 0.22
CA LEU A 322 23.48 1.77 0.20
C LEU A 322 23.92 2.74 1.31
N ARG A 323 23.03 3.63 1.77
CA ARG A 323 23.31 4.56 2.89
C ARG A 323 23.31 3.86 4.25
N ASP A 324 22.56 2.75 4.34
CA ASP A 324 22.40 1.99 5.59
C ASP A 324 23.45 0.90 5.75
N ALA A 325 24.20 0.56 4.69
CA ALA A 325 25.31 -0.35 4.80
C ALA A 325 26.37 0.23 5.77
N PRO A 326 26.80 -0.53 6.81
CA PRO A 326 27.87 -0.06 7.66
C PRO A 326 29.09 0.28 6.78
N VAL A 327 29.61 1.51 6.93
CA VAL A 327 30.83 1.91 6.26
C VAL A 327 31.88 0.86 6.64
N ALA A 328 32.22 -0.02 5.68
CA ALA A 328 33.28 -1.01 5.89
C ALA A 328 34.52 -0.21 6.33
N GLY A 329 34.94 -0.43 7.57
CA GLY A 329 35.98 0.36 8.21
C GLY A 329 37.23 0.49 7.34
N LEU A 330 37.65 1.73 7.17
CA LEU A 330 38.99 2.09 6.72
C LEU A 330 40.01 1.69 7.78
#